data_795551e0620cf92e5f7da21f854bc85e
#
_entry.id   795551e0620cf92e5f7da21f854bc85e
#
_cell.length_a   1.000
_cell.length_b   1.000
_cell.length_c   1.000
_cell.angle_alpha   90.00
_cell.angle_beta   90.00
_cell.angle_gamma   90.00
#
_symmetry.space_group_name_H-M   'P 1'
#
loop_
_entity.id
_entity.type
_entity.pdbx_description
1 polymer ?
#
loop_
_entity_poly.entity_id
_entity_poly.type
_entity_poly.pdbx_seq_one_letter_code
_entity_poly.pdbx_strand_id
1 'polypeptide(L)'
;MSFRTELTCLGIMDKLLRELNKQFKKHGISRIDQGAIVDASIVDSPNAPDGSILIEVADDREDLRTKEAQAQEQAYQYELKSHKPGVDTEARWVRKGRHYRYGYKKHVLTDGQGLVESIITTPANCADTVVLPELIEKAELMQGVSVLADKGYCSKKNSACLLERGLIDGIMLKAQKGMKLTERQRELNNAISKIRCLIERTFGSIRRWFSGGRCRYRGLERTHTQNILEAMAYNLKRMPRLLVLQSIK
;
A
#
# COMPACT_ATOMS: atom_id res chain seq x y z
N MET A 1 5.59 1.87 29.17
CA MET A 1 5.39 1.72 27.70
C MET A 1 4.91 3.06 27.16
N SER A 2 5.31 3.50 25.94
CA SER A 2 4.77 4.78 25.43
C SER A 2 3.36 4.61 24.94
N PHE A 3 2.51 5.64 25.03
CA PHE A 3 1.12 5.64 24.56
C PHE A 3 0.96 5.12 23.13
N ARG A 4 1.84 5.55 22.22
CA ARG A 4 1.85 5.04 20.83
C ARG A 4 2.10 3.54 20.76
N THR A 5 3.05 2.99 21.53
CA THR A 5 3.36 1.56 21.57
C THR A 5 2.15 0.76 22.05
N GLU A 6 1.43 1.27 23.03
CA GLU A 6 0.21 0.66 23.53
C GLU A 6 -0.89 0.61 22.45
N LEU A 7 -1.14 1.72 21.77
CA LEU A 7 -2.09 1.77 20.65
C LEU A 7 -1.70 0.83 19.49
N THR A 8 -0.40 0.67 19.24
CA THR A 8 0.10 -0.29 18.24
C THR A 8 -0.22 -1.73 18.66
N CYS A 9 0.13 -2.12 19.89
CA CYS A 9 -0.13 -3.47 20.40
C CYS A 9 -1.62 -3.81 20.47
N LEU A 10 -2.48 -2.82 20.68
CA LEU A 10 -3.94 -2.98 20.69
C LEU A 10 -4.56 -2.98 19.28
N GLY A 11 -3.79 -2.78 18.20
CA GLY A 11 -4.29 -2.75 16.83
C GLY A 11 -5.30 -1.62 16.55
N ILE A 12 -5.26 -0.52 17.31
CA ILE A 12 -6.27 0.55 17.26
C ILE A 12 -6.00 1.53 16.10
N MET A 13 -4.81 1.54 15.54
CA MET A 13 -4.40 2.55 14.54
C MET A 13 -5.29 2.55 13.28
N ASP A 14 -5.64 1.39 12.75
CA ASP A 14 -6.56 1.27 11.61
C ASP A 14 -7.95 1.83 11.94
N LYS A 15 -8.41 1.60 13.18
CA LYS A 15 -9.70 2.15 13.65
C LYS A 15 -9.68 3.68 13.71
N LEU A 16 -8.56 4.28 14.15
CA LEU A 16 -8.40 5.74 14.19
C LEU A 16 -8.44 6.37 12.80
N LEU A 17 -7.74 5.79 11.82
CA LEU A 17 -7.80 6.25 10.43
C LEU A 17 -9.24 6.16 9.89
N ARG A 18 -9.92 5.05 10.14
CA ARG A 18 -11.28 4.82 9.70
C ARG A 18 -12.26 5.83 10.33
N GLU A 19 -12.15 6.11 11.62
CA GLU A 19 -12.99 7.10 12.28
C GLU A 19 -12.75 8.52 11.74
N LEU A 20 -11.49 8.90 11.49
CA LEU A 20 -11.15 10.15 10.82
C LEU A 20 -11.83 10.24 9.44
N ASN A 21 -11.72 9.19 8.63
CA ASN A 21 -12.30 9.15 7.30
C ASN A 21 -13.84 9.15 7.32
N LYS A 22 -14.48 8.52 8.32
CA LYS A 22 -15.94 8.66 8.53
C LYS A 22 -16.35 10.10 8.75
N GLN A 23 -15.59 10.86 9.56
CA GLN A 23 -15.85 12.30 9.73
C GLN A 23 -15.67 13.05 8.41
N PHE A 24 -14.64 12.74 7.63
CA PHE A 24 -14.43 13.35 6.32
C PHE A 24 -15.56 13.05 5.34
N LYS A 25 -16.07 11.82 5.31
CA LYS A 25 -17.26 11.44 4.52
C LYS A 25 -18.49 12.21 4.96
N LYS A 26 -18.76 12.28 6.28
CA LYS A 26 -19.91 12.99 6.86
C LYS A 26 -19.94 14.49 6.47
N HIS A 27 -18.76 15.10 6.35
CA HIS A 27 -18.61 16.51 5.95
C HIS A 27 -18.38 16.68 4.45
N GLY A 28 -18.55 15.64 3.63
CA GLY A 28 -18.40 15.68 2.18
C GLY A 28 -16.95 15.92 1.69
N ILE A 29 -15.96 15.81 2.58
CA ILE A 29 -14.54 16.04 2.25
C ILE A 29 -13.97 14.87 1.46
N SER A 30 -14.27 13.63 1.87
CA SER A 30 -13.89 12.42 1.12
C SER A 30 -14.88 12.16 0.00
N ARG A 31 -14.37 11.76 -1.16
CA ARG A 31 -15.10 11.46 -2.41
C ARG A 31 -14.82 10.03 -2.86
N ILE A 32 -14.83 9.10 -1.94
CA ILE A 32 -14.57 7.69 -2.25
C ILE A 32 -15.67 7.07 -3.13
N ASP A 33 -16.87 7.63 -3.09
CA ASP A 33 -17.99 7.31 -3.97
C ASP A 33 -17.70 7.57 -5.46
N GLN A 34 -16.79 8.49 -5.76
CA GLN A 34 -16.40 8.84 -7.14
C GLN A 34 -15.28 7.96 -7.71
N GLY A 35 -14.66 7.12 -6.90
CA GLY A 35 -13.61 6.20 -7.30
C GLY A 35 -12.52 6.03 -6.27
N ALA A 36 -11.88 4.88 -6.32
CA ALA A 36 -10.74 4.51 -5.49
C ALA A 36 -9.50 4.32 -6.36
N ILE A 37 -8.34 4.75 -5.88
CA ILE A 37 -7.05 4.58 -6.56
C ILE A 37 -6.14 3.80 -5.64
N VAL A 38 -5.56 2.70 -6.16
CA VAL A 38 -4.67 1.82 -5.40
C VAL A 38 -3.26 1.86 -5.99
N ASP A 39 -2.28 2.01 -5.12
CA ASP A 39 -0.87 1.89 -5.48
C ASP A 39 -0.01 1.51 -4.27
N ALA A 40 1.24 1.10 -4.53
CA ALA A 40 2.21 0.74 -3.50
C ALA A 40 3.47 1.60 -3.54
N SER A 41 3.99 1.90 -2.36
CA SER A 41 5.24 2.63 -2.20
C SER A 41 6.17 1.93 -1.23
N ILE A 42 7.46 1.82 -1.60
CA ILE A 42 8.48 1.23 -0.73
C ILE A 42 8.86 2.23 0.37
N VAL A 43 8.99 1.69 1.58
CA VAL A 43 9.47 2.39 2.78
C VAL A 43 10.77 1.71 3.20
N ASP A 44 11.90 2.40 3.03
CA ASP A 44 13.22 1.82 3.29
C ASP A 44 13.49 1.67 4.78
N SER A 45 13.98 0.50 5.17
CA SER A 45 14.53 0.27 6.51
C SER A 45 16.00 0.69 6.56
N PRO A 46 16.41 1.55 7.51
CA PRO A 46 17.82 1.90 7.68
C PRO A 46 18.66 0.75 8.28
N ASN A 47 18.01 -0.29 8.78
CA ASN A 47 18.62 -1.43 9.43
C ASN A 47 18.71 -2.63 8.48
N ALA A 48 19.26 -2.41 7.30
CA ALA A 48 19.51 -3.46 6.31
C ALA A 48 20.67 -4.37 6.77
N PRO A 49 20.64 -5.67 6.41
CA PRO A 49 21.79 -6.55 6.54
C PRO A 49 22.92 -6.10 5.63
N ASP A 50 24.15 -6.51 5.95
CA ASP A 50 25.30 -6.25 5.06
C ASP A 50 25.12 -7.03 3.75
N GLY A 51 25.62 -6.47 2.64
CA GLY A 51 25.34 -6.92 1.28
C GLY A 51 25.85 -8.31 0.86
N SER A 52 26.43 -9.07 1.79
CA SER A 52 26.87 -10.45 1.57
C SER A 52 25.76 -11.51 1.69
N ILE A 53 24.59 -11.14 2.20
CA ILE A 53 23.44 -12.04 2.25
C ILE A 53 22.78 -12.04 0.88
N LEU A 54 23.10 -13.03 0.06
CA LEU A 54 22.45 -13.29 -1.23
C LEU A 54 20.97 -13.53 -1.00
N ILE A 55 20.20 -12.67 -1.60
CA ILE A 55 18.77 -12.66 -1.54
C ILE A 55 18.26 -13.50 -2.70
N GLU A 56 17.65 -14.62 -2.40
CA GLU A 56 16.65 -15.14 -3.29
C GLU A 56 15.50 -14.13 -3.29
N VAL A 57 15.49 -13.29 -4.30
CA VAL A 57 14.30 -12.50 -4.65
C VAL A 57 13.28 -13.52 -5.10
N ALA A 58 12.44 -13.95 -4.18
CA ALA A 58 11.26 -14.72 -4.55
C ALA A 58 10.35 -13.76 -5.33
N ASP A 59 10.50 -13.75 -6.64
CA ASP A 59 9.44 -13.36 -7.54
C ASP A 59 8.29 -14.32 -7.25
N ASP A 60 7.13 -13.80 -6.85
CA ASP A 60 5.87 -14.53 -6.69
C ASP A 60 5.79 -15.54 -5.51
N ARG A 61 6.11 -15.15 -4.29
CA ARG A 61 5.68 -15.95 -3.13
C ARG A 61 4.19 -15.82 -2.92
N GLU A 62 3.47 -16.83 -3.40
CA GLU A 62 2.13 -17.16 -2.95
C GLU A 62 2.16 -17.50 -1.46
N ASP A 63 1.34 -16.78 -0.69
CA ASP A 63 0.82 -17.14 0.64
C ASP A 63 1.82 -17.70 1.68
N LEU A 64 2.28 -16.84 2.60
CA LEU A 64 2.97 -17.21 3.86
C LEU A 64 2.10 -18.08 4.84
N ARG A 65 0.99 -18.62 4.37
CA ARG A 65 0.03 -19.40 5.19
C ARG A 65 0.42 -20.86 5.35
N THR A 66 1.36 -21.38 4.55
CA THR A 66 1.82 -22.76 4.71
C THR A 66 2.84 -22.89 5.84
N LYS A 67 2.81 -24.02 6.58
CA LYS A 67 3.78 -24.31 7.64
C LYS A 67 5.22 -24.29 7.14
N GLU A 68 5.45 -24.69 5.89
CA GLU A 68 6.75 -24.71 5.24
C GLU A 68 7.27 -23.30 4.95
N ALA A 69 6.41 -22.40 4.45
CA ALA A 69 6.76 -21.01 4.23
C ALA A 69 7.04 -20.27 5.56
N GLN A 70 6.32 -20.60 6.63
CA GLN A 70 6.57 -20.06 7.96
C GLN A 70 7.91 -20.55 8.55
N ALA A 71 8.26 -21.83 8.36
CA ALA A 71 9.53 -22.38 8.81
C ALA A 71 10.73 -21.76 8.06
N GLN A 72 10.60 -21.58 6.74
CA GLN A 72 11.63 -20.91 5.93
C GLN A 72 11.79 -19.44 6.34
N GLU A 73 10.70 -18.76 6.66
CA GLU A 73 10.71 -17.39 7.13
C GLU A 73 11.42 -17.27 8.48
N GLN A 74 11.15 -18.18 9.43
CA GLN A 74 11.83 -18.20 10.73
C GLN A 74 13.33 -18.49 10.59
N ALA A 75 13.72 -19.43 9.72
CA ALA A 75 15.13 -19.73 9.44
C ALA A 75 15.85 -18.51 8.86
N TYR A 76 15.22 -17.81 7.89
CA TYR A 76 15.76 -16.59 7.32
C TYR A 76 15.93 -15.46 8.36
N GLN A 77 14.94 -15.27 9.24
CA GLN A 77 15.04 -14.29 10.31
C GLN A 77 16.15 -14.61 11.31
N TYR A 78 16.36 -15.88 11.61
CA TYR A 78 17.46 -16.32 12.47
C TYR A 78 18.82 -16.03 11.83
N GLU A 79 18.98 -16.33 10.55
CA GLU A 79 20.20 -16.06 9.80
C GLU A 79 20.51 -14.56 9.77
N LEU A 80 19.53 -13.71 9.49
CA LEU A 80 19.70 -12.25 9.54
C LEU A 80 20.19 -11.74 10.90
N LYS A 81 19.66 -12.30 11.99
CA LYS A 81 20.07 -11.93 13.37
C LYS A 81 21.52 -12.34 13.67
N SER A 82 21.95 -13.49 13.14
CA SER A 82 23.30 -13.99 13.38
C SER A 82 24.38 -13.18 12.66
N HIS A 83 24.04 -12.57 11.50
CA HIS A 83 25.02 -11.81 10.70
C HIS A 83 25.22 -10.37 11.16
N LYS A 84 24.17 -9.70 11.66
CA LYS A 84 24.30 -8.30 12.10
C LYS A 84 23.34 -7.97 13.24
N PRO A 85 23.84 -7.65 14.44
CA PRO A 85 23.01 -7.13 15.52
C PRO A 85 22.28 -5.84 15.09
N GLY A 86 20.98 -5.79 15.33
CA GLY A 86 20.16 -4.61 15.03
C GLY A 86 19.52 -4.56 13.64
N VAL A 87 19.69 -5.59 12.82
CA VAL A 87 18.94 -5.75 11.56
C VAL A 87 17.44 -5.78 11.81
N ASP A 88 16.68 -5.20 10.91
CA ASP A 88 15.22 -5.30 10.91
C ASP A 88 14.78 -6.61 10.24
N THR A 89 14.61 -7.66 11.03
CA THR A 89 14.41 -9.03 10.57
C THR A 89 13.05 -9.29 9.90
N GLU A 90 12.10 -8.36 9.98
CA GLU A 90 10.79 -8.46 9.31
C GLU A 90 10.78 -7.70 7.97
N ALA A 91 11.76 -6.82 7.75
CA ALA A 91 11.94 -6.18 6.45
C ALA A 91 12.52 -7.15 5.41
N ARG A 92 12.27 -6.89 4.14
CA ARG A 92 12.76 -7.72 3.03
C ARG A 92 13.32 -6.87 1.91
N TRP A 93 14.20 -7.52 1.14
CA TRP A 93 14.70 -6.94 -0.08
C TRP A 93 13.64 -7.00 -1.19
N VAL A 94 13.65 -5.98 -2.04
CA VAL A 94 12.91 -5.96 -3.29
C VAL A 94 13.76 -5.29 -4.36
N ARG A 95 13.71 -5.82 -5.58
CA ARG A 95 14.33 -5.20 -6.75
C ARG A 95 13.35 -4.22 -7.39
N LYS A 96 13.76 -2.96 -7.55
CA LYS A 96 12.99 -1.96 -8.31
C LYS A 96 13.90 -1.35 -9.39
N GLY A 97 13.68 -1.75 -10.62
CA GLY A 97 14.57 -1.42 -11.73
C GLY A 97 15.95 -2.06 -11.55
N ARG A 98 17.00 -1.23 -11.47
CA ARG A 98 18.40 -1.68 -11.27
C ARG A 98 18.84 -1.67 -9.80
N HIS A 99 17.98 -1.24 -8.87
CA HIS A 99 18.34 -1.05 -7.46
C HIS A 99 17.62 -2.03 -6.56
N TYR A 100 18.35 -2.55 -5.59
CA TYR A 100 17.78 -3.33 -4.48
C TYR A 100 17.46 -2.38 -3.32
N ARG A 101 16.31 -2.58 -2.70
CA ARG A 101 15.86 -1.82 -1.54
C ARG A 101 15.45 -2.78 -0.44
N TYR A 102 15.85 -2.49 0.80
CA TYR A 102 15.49 -3.28 1.97
C TYR A 102 14.46 -2.52 2.79
N GLY A 103 13.34 -3.15 3.11
CA GLY A 103 12.31 -2.48 3.89
C GLY A 103 10.94 -3.12 3.77
N TYR A 104 9.94 -2.25 3.72
CA TYR A 104 8.53 -2.59 3.65
C TYR A 104 7.89 -1.97 2.43
N LYS A 105 6.71 -2.45 2.10
CA LYS A 105 5.86 -1.88 1.09
C LYS A 105 4.57 -1.40 1.76
N LYS A 106 4.19 -0.14 1.57
CA LYS A 106 2.87 0.35 1.96
C LYS A 106 1.97 0.37 0.75
N HIS A 107 0.91 -0.41 0.82
CA HIS A 107 -0.18 -0.42 -0.14
C HIS A 107 -1.23 0.55 0.36
N VAL A 108 -1.62 1.47 -0.49
CA VAL A 108 -2.51 2.57 -0.13
C VAL A 108 -3.68 2.60 -1.08
N LEU A 109 -4.87 2.76 -0.53
CA LEU A 109 -6.07 3.10 -1.27
C LEU A 109 -6.44 4.54 -0.94
N THR A 110 -6.62 5.36 -1.98
CA THR A 110 -7.07 6.74 -1.85
C THR A 110 -8.41 6.93 -2.56
N ASP A 111 -9.13 7.97 -2.17
CA ASP A 111 -10.25 8.48 -2.95
C ASP A 111 -9.80 9.21 -4.22
N GLY A 112 -10.77 9.67 -5.03
CA GLY A 112 -10.53 10.45 -6.25
C GLY A 112 -9.89 11.84 -6.04
N GLN A 113 -9.72 12.28 -4.80
CA GLN A 113 -9.02 13.52 -4.44
C GLN A 113 -7.63 13.28 -3.86
N GLY A 114 -7.24 12.01 -3.65
CA GLY A 114 -5.97 11.57 -3.10
C GLY A 114 -5.92 11.56 -1.58
N LEU A 115 -7.07 11.57 -0.88
CA LEU A 115 -7.14 11.29 0.56
C LEU A 115 -6.95 9.80 0.80
N VAL A 116 -6.19 9.44 1.81
CA VAL A 116 -5.90 8.05 2.15
C VAL A 116 -7.07 7.44 2.92
N GLU A 117 -7.69 6.41 2.36
CA GLU A 117 -8.82 5.69 2.96
C GLU A 117 -8.38 4.45 3.72
N SER A 118 -7.46 3.67 3.16
CA SER A 118 -6.92 2.49 3.83
C SER A 118 -5.44 2.25 3.50
N ILE A 119 -4.74 1.57 4.42
CA ILE A 119 -3.33 1.19 4.27
C ILE A 119 -3.14 -0.24 4.74
N ILE A 120 -2.28 -0.96 4.01
CA ILE A 120 -1.69 -2.22 4.46
C ILE A 120 -0.17 -2.09 4.30
N THR A 121 0.57 -2.54 5.30
CA THR A 121 2.03 -2.60 5.24
C THR A 121 2.46 -4.05 5.21
N THR A 122 3.34 -4.38 4.27
CA THR A 122 3.88 -5.74 4.09
C THR A 122 5.41 -5.68 4.02
N PRO A 123 6.12 -6.79 4.19
CA PRO A 123 7.50 -6.88 3.74
C PRO A 123 7.61 -6.49 2.26
N ALA A 124 8.74 -5.87 1.86
CA ALA A 124 8.86 -5.26 0.53
C ALA A 124 8.76 -6.27 -0.64
N ASN A 125 9.05 -7.55 -0.41
CA ASN A 125 8.96 -8.63 -1.41
C ASN A 125 7.53 -9.17 -1.62
N CYS A 126 6.55 -8.74 -0.82
CA CYS A 126 5.16 -9.17 -0.99
C CYS A 126 4.62 -8.70 -2.35
N ALA A 127 3.96 -9.59 -3.09
CA ALA A 127 3.36 -9.25 -4.37
C ALA A 127 2.13 -8.33 -4.18
N ASP A 128 1.98 -7.34 -5.07
CA ASP A 128 0.89 -6.36 -4.98
C ASP A 128 -0.49 -7.03 -5.19
N THR A 129 -0.53 -8.10 -6.00
CA THR A 129 -1.76 -8.86 -6.29
C THR A 129 -2.42 -9.47 -5.07
N VAL A 130 -1.64 -9.85 -4.06
CA VAL A 130 -2.15 -10.56 -2.87
C VAL A 130 -2.87 -9.63 -1.91
N VAL A 131 -2.52 -8.34 -1.92
CA VAL A 131 -2.95 -7.36 -0.91
C VAL A 131 -4.27 -6.67 -1.28
N LEU A 132 -4.63 -6.63 -2.56
CA LEU A 132 -5.80 -5.88 -3.04
C LEU A 132 -7.11 -6.26 -2.34
N PRO A 133 -7.47 -7.56 -2.18
CA PRO A 133 -8.73 -7.93 -1.54
C PRO A 133 -8.88 -7.39 -0.11
N GLU A 134 -7.82 -7.49 0.70
CA GLU A 134 -7.81 -6.99 2.08
C GLU A 134 -7.86 -5.45 2.12
N LEU A 135 -7.17 -4.78 1.19
CA LEU A 135 -7.14 -3.32 1.11
C LEU A 135 -8.53 -2.75 0.79
N ILE A 136 -9.28 -3.41 -0.11
CA ILE A 136 -10.66 -3.06 -0.46
C ILE A 136 -11.59 -3.30 0.72
N GLU A 137 -11.43 -4.42 1.41
CA GLU A 137 -12.24 -4.75 2.58
C GLU A 137 -12.08 -3.72 3.69
N LYS A 138 -10.84 -3.31 3.99
CA LYS A 138 -10.55 -2.25 4.97
C LYS A 138 -11.14 -0.89 4.59
N ALA A 139 -11.27 -0.59 3.29
CA ALA A 139 -11.83 0.67 2.80
C ALA A 139 -13.35 0.72 2.83
N GLU A 140 -14.03 -0.41 3.00
CA GLU A 140 -15.51 -0.52 3.04
C GLU A 140 -16.16 0.17 1.83
N LEU A 141 -15.69 -0.15 0.61
CA LEU A 141 -16.17 0.47 -0.62
C LEU A 141 -17.63 0.09 -0.93
N MET A 142 -18.42 1.06 -1.37
CA MET A 142 -19.79 0.82 -1.82
C MET A 142 -19.80 0.20 -3.22
N GLN A 143 -20.87 -0.52 -3.57
CA GLN A 143 -21.08 -1.04 -4.91
C GLN A 143 -21.08 0.09 -5.97
N GLY A 144 -20.61 -0.22 -7.16
CA GLY A 144 -20.49 0.75 -8.26
C GLY A 144 -19.25 1.62 -8.23
N VAL A 145 -18.44 1.60 -7.18
CA VAL A 145 -17.18 2.35 -7.11
C VAL A 145 -16.14 1.72 -8.03
N SER A 146 -15.48 2.56 -8.85
CA SER A 146 -14.36 2.13 -9.70
C SER A 146 -13.08 2.03 -8.90
N VAL A 147 -12.38 0.90 -9.02
CA VAL A 147 -11.07 0.68 -8.38
C VAL A 147 -9.97 0.70 -9.43
N LEU A 148 -9.20 1.80 -9.45
CA LEU A 148 -8.10 1.99 -10.39
C LEU A 148 -6.79 1.53 -9.75
N ALA A 149 -6.07 0.63 -10.44
CA ALA A 149 -4.79 0.11 -9.94
C ALA A 149 -3.77 -0.12 -11.06
N ASP A 150 -2.50 -0.25 -10.71
CA ASP A 150 -1.44 -0.57 -11.67
C ASP A 150 -1.56 -2.02 -12.16
N LYS A 151 -0.91 -2.30 -13.28
CA LYS A 151 -0.75 -3.64 -13.85
C LYS A 151 -0.13 -4.65 -12.87
N GLY A 152 0.59 -4.20 -11.84
CA GLY A 152 1.08 -5.04 -10.74
C GLY A 152 -0.03 -5.73 -9.95
N TYR A 153 -1.24 -5.18 -9.93
CA TYR A 153 -2.43 -5.75 -9.29
C TYR A 153 -3.26 -6.65 -10.21
N CYS A 154 -2.90 -6.73 -11.51
CA CYS A 154 -3.66 -7.47 -12.51
C CYS A 154 -3.59 -8.98 -12.28
N SER A 155 -4.71 -9.58 -11.87
CA SER A 155 -4.88 -11.03 -11.76
C SER A 155 -6.36 -11.39 -11.91
N LYS A 156 -6.64 -12.61 -12.37
CA LYS A 156 -8.02 -13.14 -12.47
C LYS A 156 -8.72 -13.12 -11.10
N LYS A 157 -7.98 -13.42 -10.02
CA LYS A 157 -8.49 -13.42 -8.64
C LYS A 157 -8.94 -12.02 -8.20
N ASN A 158 -8.16 -10.98 -8.52
CA ASN A 158 -8.50 -9.62 -8.18
C ASN A 158 -9.70 -9.11 -8.97
N SER A 159 -9.78 -9.39 -10.28
CA SER A 159 -10.94 -9.05 -11.09
C SER A 159 -12.21 -9.73 -10.59
N ALA A 160 -12.14 -11.02 -10.23
CA ALA A 160 -13.25 -11.75 -9.63
C ALA A 160 -13.68 -11.13 -8.29
N CYS A 161 -12.72 -10.82 -7.42
CA CYS A 161 -12.98 -10.18 -6.12
C CYS A 161 -13.68 -8.82 -6.26
N LEU A 162 -13.29 -8.01 -7.25
CA LEU A 162 -13.96 -6.74 -7.54
C LEU A 162 -15.40 -6.97 -8.01
N LEU A 163 -15.60 -7.90 -8.93
CA LEU A 163 -16.91 -8.23 -9.48
C LEU A 163 -17.87 -8.76 -8.39
N GLU A 164 -17.42 -9.69 -7.56
CA GLU A 164 -18.20 -10.27 -6.43
C GLU A 164 -18.66 -9.20 -5.45
N ARG A 165 -17.89 -8.12 -5.28
CA ARG A 165 -18.23 -6.98 -4.41
C ARG A 165 -19.04 -5.90 -5.15
N GLY A 166 -19.39 -6.10 -6.41
CA GLY A 166 -20.10 -5.12 -7.22
C GLY A 166 -19.28 -3.87 -7.55
N LEU A 167 -17.94 -3.97 -7.53
CA LEU A 167 -17.02 -2.89 -7.85
C LEU A 167 -16.63 -2.93 -9.33
N ILE A 168 -16.32 -1.77 -9.89
CA ILE A 168 -15.89 -1.65 -11.28
C ILE A 168 -14.37 -1.88 -11.36
N ASP A 169 -13.97 -2.88 -12.15
CA ASP A 169 -12.55 -3.20 -12.37
C ASP A 169 -11.91 -2.17 -13.30
N GLY A 170 -11.05 -1.35 -12.71
CA GLY A 170 -10.18 -0.37 -13.37
C GLY A 170 -8.69 -0.71 -13.23
N ILE A 171 -8.35 -1.99 -13.05
CA ILE A 171 -6.95 -2.42 -13.01
C ILE A 171 -6.34 -2.35 -14.40
N MET A 172 -5.17 -1.73 -14.54
CA MET A 172 -4.45 -1.67 -15.80
C MET A 172 -4.14 -3.07 -16.34
N LEU A 173 -4.42 -3.29 -17.61
CA LEU A 173 -4.23 -4.58 -18.27
C LEU A 173 -2.75 -4.88 -18.49
N LYS A 174 -2.36 -6.12 -18.25
CA LYS A 174 -1.02 -6.66 -18.51
C LYS A 174 -1.02 -7.43 -19.82
N ALA A 175 -0.01 -7.23 -20.66
CA ALA A 175 0.16 -8.03 -21.87
C ALA A 175 0.37 -9.51 -21.48
N GLN A 176 -0.29 -10.41 -22.20
CA GLN A 176 -0.08 -11.86 -22.04
C GLN A 176 1.16 -12.29 -22.81
N LYS A 177 1.76 -13.42 -22.38
CA LYS A 177 2.95 -13.97 -23.05
C LYS A 177 2.66 -14.21 -24.55
N GLY A 178 3.45 -13.59 -25.42
CA GLY A 178 3.28 -13.70 -26.88
C GLY A 178 2.23 -12.79 -27.52
N MET A 179 1.44 -12.05 -26.72
CA MET A 179 0.40 -11.16 -27.24
C MET A 179 0.62 -9.71 -26.76
N LYS A 180 0.60 -8.77 -27.71
CA LYS A 180 0.64 -7.34 -27.38
C LYS A 180 -0.76 -6.85 -27.01
N LEU A 181 -0.82 -5.81 -26.18
CA LEU A 181 -2.09 -5.13 -25.89
C LEU A 181 -2.65 -4.53 -27.19
N THR A 182 -3.97 -4.63 -27.39
CA THR A 182 -4.69 -3.94 -28.46
C THR A 182 -4.61 -2.43 -28.27
N GLU A 183 -4.91 -1.67 -29.31
CA GLU A 183 -4.92 -0.20 -29.24
C GLU A 183 -5.90 0.31 -28.19
N ARG A 184 -7.13 -0.21 -28.19
CA ARG A 184 -8.16 0.10 -27.18
C ARG A 184 -7.69 -0.20 -25.74
N GLN A 185 -6.99 -1.32 -25.54
CA GLN A 185 -6.43 -1.65 -24.21
C GLN A 185 -5.32 -0.70 -23.79
N ARG A 186 -4.50 -0.24 -24.73
CA ARG A 186 -3.47 0.78 -24.46
C ARG A 186 -4.10 2.14 -24.10
N GLU A 187 -5.12 2.56 -24.82
CA GLU A 187 -5.88 3.78 -24.54
C GLU A 187 -6.51 3.74 -23.14
N LEU A 188 -7.14 2.62 -22.77
CA LEU A 188 -7.69 2.41 -21.43
C LEU A 188 -6.61 2.52 -20.35
N ASN A 189 -5.49 1.83 -20.53
CA ASN A 189 -4.36 1.92 -19.60
C ASN A 189 -3.84 3.37 -19.48
N ASN A 190 -3.76 4.11 -20.58
CA ASN A 190 -3.34 5.50 -20.57
C ASN A 190 -4.33 6.39 -19.82
N ALA A 191 -5.64 6.17 -19.99
CA ALA A 191 -6.68 6.90 -19.25
C ALA A 191 -6.56 6.62 -17.74
N ILE A 192 -6.43 5.36 -17.33
CA ILE A 192 -6.23 4.96 -15.93
C ILE A 192 -4.95 5.59 -15.37
N SER A 193 -3.85 5.54 -16.11
CA SER A 193 -2.56 6.10 -15.68
C SER A 193 -2.64 7.60 -15.39
N LYS A 194 -3.38 8.37 -16.19
CA LYS A 194 -3.59 9.81 -15.99
C LYS A 194 -4.29 10.11 -14.66
N ILE A 195 -5.26 9.29 -14.27
CA ILE A 195 -5.99 9.45 -13.00
C ILE A 195 -5.09 9.02 -11.83
N ARG A 196 -4.32 7.93 -12.00
CA ARG A 196 -3.41 7.40 -10.98
C ARG A 196 -2.29 8.36 -10.57
N CYS A 197 -1.97 9.37 -11.36
CA CYS A 197 -0.99 10.40 -10.95
C CYS A 197 -1.39 11.12 -9.64
N LEU A 198 -2.65 11.03 -9.21
CA LEU A 198 -3.12 11.57 -7.93
C LEU A 198 -2.49 10.84 -6.74
N ILE A 199 -2.43 9.50 -6.77
CA ILE A 199 -1.83 8.74 -5.67
C ILE A 199 -0.31 8.94 -5.62
N GLU A 200 0.35 9.13 -6.76
CA GLU A 200 1.77 9.47 -6.82
C GLU A 200 2.05 10.82 -6.14
N ARG A 201 1.17 11.81 -6.34
CA ARG A 201 1.22 13.09 -5.60
C ARG A 201 1.03 12.90 -4.10
N THR A 202 0.13 12.00 -3.70
CA THR A 202 -0.07 11.63 -2.28
C THR A 202 1.21 11.08 -1.69
N PHE A 203 1.84 10.11 -2.34
CA PHE A 203 3.13 9.57 -1.90
C PHE A 203 4.24 10.62 -1.87
N GLY A 204 4.33 11.45 -2.90
CA GLY A 204 5.29 12.55 -2.97
C GLY A 204 5.12 13.56 -1.82
N SER A 205 3.88 13.90 -1.49
CA SER A 205 3.56 14.80 -0.38
C SER A 205 3.89 14.19 0.98
N ILE A 206 3.53 12.92 1.21
CA ILE A 206 3.85 12.20 2.44
C ILE A 206 5.37 12.09 2.62
N ARG A 207 6.12 11.79 1.56
CA ARG A 207 7.60 11.79 1.61
C ARG A 207 8.17 13.16 1.97
N ARG A 208 7.69 14.20 1.32
CA ARG A 208 8.19 15.56 1.51
C ARG A 208 7.86 16.11 2.90
N TRP A 209 6.65 15.86 3.41
CA TRP A 209 6.19 16.49 4.66
C TRP A 209 6.53 15.68 5.91
N PHE A 210 6.60 14.37 5.78
CA PHE A 210 6.71 13.46 6.93
C PHE A 210 7.88 12.47 6.82
N SER A 211 8.73 12.59 5.79
CA SER A 211 9.80 11.62 5.49
C SER A 211 9.27 10.18 5.28
N GLY A 212 8.04 10.05 4.77
CA GLY A 212 7.27 8.81 4.66
C GLY A 212 7.77 7.78 3.64
N GLY A 213 9.03 7.86 3.27
CA GLY A 213 9.73 6.85 2.47
C GLY A 213 10.79 6.08 3.24
N ARG A 214 10.92 6.33 4.56
CA ARG A 214 11.92 5.71 5.43
C ARG A 214 11.31 5.28 6.76
N CYS A 215 11.63 4.06 7.21
CA CYS A 215 11.22 3.56 8.52
C CYS A 215 11.95 4.32 9.63
N ARG A 216 11.21 4.71 10.64
CA ARG A 216 11.74 5.27 11.89
C ARG A 216 11.86 4.19 12.97
N TYR A 217 11.21 3.06 12.76
CA TYR A 217 11.12 1.95 13.71
C TYR A 217 11.48 0.65 13.01
N ARG A 218 11.84 -0.36 13.80
CA ARG A 218 12.01 -1.74 13.35
C ARG A 218 10.74 -2.52 13.60
N GLY A 219 10.44 -3.44 12.68
CA GLY A 219 9.29 -4.32 12.76
C GLY A 219 8.07 -3.81 11.98
N LEU A 220 7.28 -4.76 11.51
CA LEU A 220 6.15 -4.54 10.62
C LEU A 220 5.05 -3.69 11.27
N GLU A 221 4.64 -4.05 12.48
CA GLU A 221 3.55 -3.35 13.20
C GLU A 221 3.88 -1.88 13.48
N ARG A 222 5.12 -1.60 13.92
CA ARG A 222 5.54 -0.23 14.20
C ARG A 222 5.67 0.59 12.94
N THR A 223 6.11 -0.03 11.85
CA THR A 223 6.16 0.62 10.53
C THR A 223 4.75 0.86 9.99
N HIS A 224 3.83 -0.08 10.19
CA HIS A 224 2.42 0.09 9.85
C HIS A 224 1.78 1.27 10.62
N THR A 225 2.00 1.33 11.93
CA THR A 225 1.60 2.46 12.78
C THR A 225 2.14 3.79 12.26
N GLN A 226 3.43 3.84 11.88
CA GLN A 226 4.02 5.04 11.27
C GLN A 226 3.29 5.43 9.99
N ASN A 227 3.03 4.49 9.09
CA ASN A 227 2.35 4.74 7.82
C ASN A 227 0.93 5.29 8.03
N ILE A 228 0.19 4.77 9.02
CA ILE A 228 -1.14 5.25 9.36
C ILE A 228 -1.09 6.68 9.92
N LEU A 229 -0.17 6.97 10.84
CA LEU A 229 -0.02 8.31 11.41
C LEU A 229 0.36 9.34 10.34
N GLU A 230 1.24 8.98 9.40
CA GLU A 230 1.59 9.82 8.25
C GLU A 230 0.38 10.08 7.34
N ALA A 231 -0.47 9.07 7.12
CA ALA A 231 -1.68 9.20 6.33
C ALA A 231 -2.73 10.10 7.01
N MET A 232 -2.95 9.93 8.31
CA MET A 232 -3.85 10.80 9.08
C MET A 232 -3.37 12.24 9.07
N ALA A 233 -2.09 12.48 9.33
CA ALA A 233 -1.49 13.81 9.27
C ALA A 233 -1.59 14.43 7.86
N TYR A 234 -1.40 13.62 6.81
CA TYR A 234 -1.59 14.04 5.42
C TYR A 234 -3.03 14.44 5.14
N ASN A 235 -4.00 13.60 5.51
CA ASN A 235 -5.41 13.88 5.31
C ASN A 235 -5.84 15.16 6.03
N LEU A 236 -5.46 15.32 7.30
CA LEU A 236 -5.74 16.54 8.09
C LEU A 236 -5.10 17.79 7.45
N LYS A 237 -3.87 17.70 6.97
CA LYS A 237 -3.20 18.81 6.30
C LYS A 237 -3.86 19.21 4.97
N ARG A 238 -4.50 18.25 4.29
CA ARG A 238 -5.22 18.48 3.04
C ARG A 238 -6.62 19.07 3.25
N MET A 239 -7.23 18.77 4.38
CA MET A 239 -8.62 19.10 4.70
C MET A 239 -8.97 20.59 4.47
N PRO A 240 -8.23 21.60 4.97
CA PRO A 240 -8.62 23.00 4.81
C PRO A 240 -8.77 23.42 3.33
N ARG A 241 -7.85 22.97 2.47
CA ARG A 241 -7.92 23.25 1.04
C ARG A 241 -9.14 22.60 0.37
N LEU A 242 -9.51 21.41 0.79
CA LEU A 242 -10.66 20.70 0.23
C LEU A 242 -11.98 21.34 0.65
N LEU A 243 -12.08 21.86 1.89
CA LEU A 243 -13.22 22.64 2.37
C LEU A 243 -13.41 23.92 1.55
N VAL A 244 -12.34 24.68 1.32
CA VAL A 244 -12.40 25.89 0.49
C VAL A 244 -12.87 25.57 -0.93
N LEU A 245 -12.42 24.49 -1.54
CA LEU A 245 -12.87 24.08 -2.88
C LEU A 245 -14.35 23.64 -2.93
N GLN A 246 -14.93 23.23 -1.81
CA GLN A 246 -16.36 22.92 -1.71
C GLN A 246 -17.24 24.16 -1.58
N SER A 247 -16.75 25.18 -0.88
CA SER A 247 -17.52 26.45 -0.70
C SER A 247 -17.58 27.32 -1.95
N ILE A 248 -16.78 27.00 -2.99
CA ILE A 248 -16.74 27.73 -4.27
C ILE A 248 -17.64 27.07 -5.33
N LYS A 249 -18.17 25.87 -5.06
CA LYS A 249 -19.13 25.16 -5.94
C LYS A 249 -20.56 25.39 -5.47
#